data_6510240bf3fdb735923cc8d3eac287a8
#
_entry.id   6510240bf3fdb735923cc8d3eac287a8
#
_cell.length_a   1.000
_cell.length_b   1.000
_cell.length_c   1.000
_cell.angle_alpha   90.00
_cell.angle_beta   90.00
_cell.angle_gamma   90.00
#
_symmetry.space_group_name_H-M   'P 1'
#
loop_
_entity.id
_entity.type
_entity.pdbx_description
1 polymer ?
#
loop_
_entity_poly.entity_id
_entity_poly.type
_entity_poly.pdbx_seq_one_letter_code
_entity_poly.pdbx_strand_id
1 'polypeptide(L)'
;MSRYDHRVHAGNAGDVWKHFLLLEAADHLLEPGGSLVYAESHVGHPHYSLKSSGDWEGGIGKVWPLLPSLNDFCFFRILAELNIDRNGLLYPGSARLIYELVRRKSASLNAEIWDTDPDVSASWQKFFPCAAVSEPDHATMPMFHQEDGFHGVLSLLRRFSSGDLQTKLLFIDPPYIDSDDMRLAERLLTEAKVRGWIVLWWYMLEMKTAPKDLAAFELHFSEVGMDGGRWQGAAVAFAGPDCEAFERLLGQIDRQIRNFIQILKSIKLER
;
A
#
# COMPACT_ATOMS: atom_id res chain seq x y z
N MET A 1 16.55 23.13 4.65
CA MET A 1 15.73 21.97 5.06
C MET A 1 16.21 20.77 4.27
N SER A 2 16.58 19.65 4.89
CA SER A 2 16.93 18.44 4.12
C SER A 2 15.67 17.96 3.41
N ARG A 3 15.77 17.70 2.11
CA ARG A 3 14.68 17.11 1.33
C ARG A 3 14.32 15.76 1.94
N TYR A 4 13.05 15.47 2.14
CA TYR A 4 12.58 14.14 2.57
C TYR A 4 13.07 13.09 1.56
N ASP A 5 13.77 12.07 2.02
CA ASP A 5 14.26 10.98 1.18
C ASP A 5 13.70 9.65 1.71
N HIS A 6 12.67 9.16 1.06
CA HIS A 6 12.00 7.92 1.46
C HIS A 6 12.92 6.68 1.36
N ARG A 7 14.02 6.74 0.61
CA ARG A 7 14.94 5.60 0.44
C ARG A 7 15.57 5.11 1.75
N VAL A 8 15.75 6.01 2.72
CA VAL A 8 16.27 5.65 4.06
C VAL A 8 15.19 5.02 4.94
N HIS A 9 13.92 5.35 4.65
CA HIS A 9 12.77 4.96 5.46
C HIS A 9 12.02 3.73 4.91
N ALA A 10 12.29 3.34 3.66
CA ALA A 10 11.58 2.26 2.98
C ALA A 10 11.71 0.92 3.73
N GLY A 11 10.59 0.21 3.89
CA GLY A 11 10.53 -1.05 4.61
C GLY A 11 10.47 -0.92 6.14
N ASN A 12 10.25 0.29 6.65
CA ASN A 12 10.02 0.52 8.08
C ASN A 12 8.73 -0.19 8.59
N ALA A 13 8.48 -0.15 9.89
CA ALA A 13 7.32 -0.80 10.50
C ALA A 13 5.98 -0.27 9.94
N GLY A 14 5.89 1.03 9.63
CA GLY A 14 4.72 1.64 9.00
C GLY A 14 4.48 1.11 7.59
N ASP A 15 5.55 0.97 6.78
CA ASP A 15 5.47 0.40 5.44
C ASP A 15 5.01 -1.07 5.47
N VAL A 16 5.54 -1.86 6.40
CA VAL A 16 5.10 -3.26 6.58
C VAL A 16 3.60 -3.30 6.85
N TRP A 17 3.12 -2.46 7.76
CA TRP A 17 1.71 -2.43 8.14
C TRP A 17 0.79 -1.99 7.01
N LYS A 18 1.10 -0.85 6.38
CA LYS A 18 0.25 -0.31 5.31
C LYS A 18 0.23 -1.19 4.06
N HIS A 19 1.38 -1.76 3.66
CA HIS A 19 1.47 -2.64 2.49
C HIS A 19 0.83 -4.01 2.74
N PHE A 20 0.93 -4.55 3.96
CA PHE A 20 0.18 -5.72 4.36
C PHE A 20 -1.33 -5.50 4.17
N LEU A 21 -1.88 -4.43 4.73
CA LEU A 21 -3.32 -4.15 4.62
C LEU A 21 -3.75 -3.84 3.18
N LEU A 22 -2.94 -3.12 2.41
CA LEU A 22 -3.21 -2.82 1.01
C LEU A 22 -3.33 -4.10 0.19
N LEU A 23 -2.37 -5.03 0.35
CA LEU A 23 -2.34 -6.26 -0.44
C LEU A 23 -3.43 -7.24 -0.03
N GLU A 24 -3.68 -7.42 1.27
CA GLU A 24 -4.77 -8.28 1.73
C GLU A 24 -6.12 -7.74 1.28
N ALA A 25 -6.34 -6.43 1.32
CA ALA A 25 -7.56 -5.82 0.80
C ALA A 25 -7.70 -6.03 -0.73
N ALA A 26 -6.65 -5.74 -1.49
CA ALA A 26 -6.66 -5.92 -2.93
C ALA A 26 -6.84 -7.40 -3.34
N ASP A 27 -6.24 -8.33 -2.62
CA ASP A 27 -6.39 -9.78 -2.85
C ASP A 27 -7.83 -10.26 -2.66
N HIS A 28 -8.52 -9.75 -1.62
CA HIS A 28 -9.93 -10.06 -1.37
C HIS A 28 -10.88 -9.40 -2.37
N LEU A 29 -10.53 -8.24 -2.90
CA LEU A 29 -11.34 -7.49 -3.84
C LEU A 29 -11.24 -8.00 -5.28
N LEU A 30 -10.09 -8.59 -5.65
CA LEU A 30 -9.78 -8.96 -7.02
C LEU A 30 -9.94 -10.46 -7.23
N GLU A 31 -10.98 -10.85 -7.94
CA GLU A 31 -11.16 -12.25 -8.38
C GLU A 31 -10.14 -12.61 -9.48
N PRO A 32 -9.74 -13.89 -9.61
CA PRO A 32 -8.91 -14.35 -10.73
C PRO A 32 -9.55 -13.98 -12.07
N GLY A 33 -8.78 -13.40 -12.98
CA GLY A 33 -9.26 -12.92 -14.28
C GLY A 33 -10.14 -11.66 -14.22
N GLY A 34 -10.33 -11.07 -13.02
CA GLY A 34 -11.10 -9.86 -12.82
C GLY A 34 -10.43 -8.58 -13.34
N SER A 35 -10.93 -7.43 -12.91
CA SER A 35 -10.39 -6.12 -13.28
C SER A 35 -10.32 -5.22 -12.05
N LEU A 36 -9.20 -4.49 -11.92
CA LEU A 36 -8.96 -3.51 -10.86
C LEU A 36 -8.67 -2.14 -11.46
N VAL A 37 -9.41 -1.13 -11.03
CA VAL A 37 -9.04 0.28 -11.19
C VAL A 37 -8.32 0.71 -9.92
N TYR A 38 -7.08 1.13 -10.04
CA TYR A 38 -6.23 1.52 -8.92
C TYR A 38 -5.77 2.97 -9.05
N ALA A 39 -5.78 3.69 -7.93
CA ALA A 39 -5.21 5.03 -7.85
C ALA A 39 -4.36 5.17 -6.59
N GLU A 40 -3.25 5.92 -6.69
CA GLU A 40 -2.39 6.20 -5.54
C GLU A 40 -1.84 7.62 -5.60
N SER A 41 -2.08 8.39 -4.53
CA SER A 41 -1.79 9.83 -4.52
C SER A 41 -0.30 10.16 -4.35
N HIS A 42 0.51 9.29 -3.72
CA HIS A 42 1.93 9.51 -3.42
C HIS A 42 2.69 8.18 -3.52
N VAL A 43 3.08 7.82 -4.75
CA VAL A 43 3.46 6.42 -5.04
C VAL A 43 4.90 6.07 -4.64
N GLY A 44 5.81 7.03 -4.60
CA GLY A 44 7.23 6.75 -4.38
C GLY A 44 7.87 5.86 -5.48
N HIS A 45 9.03 5.27 -5.19
CA HIS A 45 9.75 4.43 -6.15
C HIS A 45 9.10 3.04 -6.30
N PRO A 46 9.24 2.38 -7.48
CA PRO A 46 8.72 1.02 -7.67
C PRO A 46 9.42 -0.02 -6.78
N HIS A 47 10.65 0.25 -6.34
CA HIS A 47 11.38 -0.57 -5.39
C HIS A 47 12.53 0.18 -4.73
N TYR A 48 12.95 -0.33 -3.58
CA TYR A 48 14.04 0.19 -2.76
C TYR A 48 15.06 -0.91 -2.48
N SER A 49 16.35 -0.56 -2.52
CA SER A 49 17.43 -1.46 -2.12
C SER A 49 17.73 -1.29 -0.63
N LEU A 50 17.63 -2.38 0.14
CA LEU A 50 17.88 -2.39 1.59
C LEU A 50 19.34 -2.77 1.94
N LYS A 51 20.31 -2.41 1.11
CA LYS A 51 21.72 -2.82 1.28
C LYS A 51 22.48 -2.05 2.35
N SER A 52 22.03 -0.85 2.70
CA SER A 52 22.60 -0.03 3.77
C SER A 52 21.68 -0.07 4.99
N SER A 53 22.25 0.22 6.16
CA SER A 53 21.50 0.41 7.40
C SER A 53 20.40 1.47 7.21
N GLY A 54 19.22 1.22 7.77
CA GLY A 54 18.06 2.09 7.66
C GLY A 54 16.89 1.61 8.51
N ASP A 55 15.77 2.32 8.45
CA ASP A 55 14.58 2.05 9.26
C ASP A 55 13.94 0.68 8.96
N TRP A 56 14.30 0.07 7.81
CA TRP A 56 13.86 -1.29 7.46
C TRP A 56 14.30 -2.35 8.48
N GLU A 57 15.42 -2.13 9.21
CA GLU A 57 15.91 -3.06 10.24
C GLU A 57 14.91 -3.21 11.39
N GLY A 58 14.18 -2.12 11.72
CA GLY A 58 13.10 -2.13 12.70
C GLY A 58 11.76 -2.64 12.16
N GLY A 59 11.56 -2.57 10.85
CA GLY A 59 10.37 -3.00 10.14
C GLY A 59 10.50 -4.38 9.52
N ILE A 60 10.64 -4.41 8.18
CA ILE A 60 10.69 -5.68 7.44
C ILE A 60 11.85 -6.58 7.86
N GLY A 61 12.97 -6.01 8.33
CA GLY A 61 14.10 -6.78 8.87
C GLY A 61 13.74 -7.63 10.08
N LYS A 62 12.79 -7.20 10.92
CA LYS A 62 12.25 -7.98 12.04
C LYS A 62 11.32 -9.10 11.59
N VAL A 63 10.60 -8.88 10.49
CA VAL A 63 9.60 -9.81 9.94
C VAL A 63 10.24 -10.79 8.96
N TRP A 64 11.34 -10.42 8.31
CA TRP A 64 12.02 -11.22 7.29
C TRP A 64 12.31 -12.66 7.69
N PRO A 65 12.85 -12.95 8.88
CA PRO A 65 13.10 -14.33 9.33
C PRO A 65 11.83 -15.16 9.50
N LEU A 66 10.66 -14.51 9.53
CA LEU A 66 9.35 -15.13 9.77
C LEU A 66 8.56 -15.38 8.48
N LEU A 67 9.08 -14.99 7.32
CA LEU A 67 8.40 -15.15 6.03
C LEU A 67 7.84 -16.55 5.79
N PRO A 68 8.53 -17.66 6.15
CA PRO A 68 7.97 -19.00 5.99
C PRO A 68 6.65 -19.21 6.74
N SER A 69 6.49 -18.60 7.92
CA SER A 69 5.27 -18.68 8.74
C SER A 69 4.19 -17.68 8.31
N LEU A 70 4.54 -16.74 7.45
CA LEU A 70 3.65 -15.68 6.94
C LEU A 70 3.22 -15.92 5.47
N ASN A 71 3.54 -17.06 4.90
CA ASN A 71 3.31 -17.37 3.49
C ASN A 71 1.82 -17.47 3.10
N ASP A 72 0.93 -17.58 4.07
CA ASP A 72 -0.52 -17.56 3.83
C ASP A 72 -1.04 -16.15 3.48
N PHE A 73 -0.29 -15.10 3.83
CA PHE A 73 -0.64 -13.73 3.51
C PHE A 73 -0.10 -13.32 2.14
N CYS A 74 -0.93 -12.65 1.37
CA CYS A 74 -0.61 -12.22 0.01
C CYS A 74 0.64 -11.34 -0.05
N PHE A 75 0.72 -10.35 0.83
CA PHE A 75 1.87 -9.43 0.89
C PHE A 75 3.20 -10.16 1.08
N PHE A 76 3.29 -11.05 2.08
CA PHE A 76 4.55 -11.73 2.39
C PHE A 76 4.93 -12.77 1.34
N ARG A 77 3.97 -13.41 0.72
CA ARG A 77 4.19 -14.32 -0.42
C ARG A 77 4.79 -13.59 -1.62
N ILE A 78 4.23 -12.44 -2.00
CA ILE A 78 4.76 -11.60 -3.09
C ILE A 78 6.17 -11.12 -2.74
N LEU A 79 6.37 -10.64 -1.51
CA LEU A 79 7.68 -10.17 -1.06
C LEU A 79 8.75 -11.25 -1.10
N ALA A 80 8.42 -12.47 -0.65
CA ALA A 80 9.32 -13.62 -0.70
C ALA A 80 9.74 -13.97 -2.13
N GLU A 81 8.78 -14.04 -3.05
CA GLU A 81 9.05 -14.39 -4.45
C GLU A 81 9.87 -13.32 -5.18
N LEU A 82 9.65 -12.03 -4.92
CA LEU A 82 10.46 -10.96 -5.50
C LEU A 82 11.93 -10.98 -5.04
N ASN A 83 12.23 -11.74 -3.98
CA ASN A 83 13.55 -11.81 -3.37
C ASN A 83 14.25 -13.18 -3.49
N ILE A 84 13.66 -14.18 -4.18
CA ILE A 84 14.24 -15.53 -4.32
C ILE A 84 15.70 -15.46 -4.80
N ASP A 85 16.00 -14.65 -5.82
CA ASP A 85 17.32 -14.58 -6.44
C ASP A 85 18.15 -13.36 -5.98
N ARG A 86 17.71 -12.60 -4.98
CA ARG A 86 18.28 -11.28 -4.66
C ARG A 86 18.90 -11.15 -3.28
N ASN A 87 19.22 -12.23 -2.58
CA ASN A 87 19.79 -12.19 -1.22
C ASN A 87 19.00 -11.27 -0.25
N GLY A 88 17.69 -11.18 -0.44
CA GLY A 88 16.79 -10.59 0.53
C GLY A 88 16.85 -9.06 0.68
N LEU A 89 17.20 -8.29 -0.34
CA LEU A 89 17.49 -6.87 -0.15
C LEU A 89 16.70 -5.93 -1.06
N LEU A 90 15.54 -6.37 -1.58
CA LEU A 90 14.65 -5.52 -2.35
C LEU A 90 13.31 -5.37 -1.63
N TYR A 91 12.90 -4.12 -1.38
CA TYR A 91 11.58 -3.79 -0.88
C TYR A 91 10.74 -3.15 -1.98
N PRO A 92 9.62 -3.74 -2.40
CA PRO A 92 8.75 -3.19 -3.44
C PRO A 92 7.90 -2.04 -2.90
N GLY A 93 7.65 -1.02 -3.71
CA GLY A 93 6.67 0.01 -3.42
C GLY A 93 5.24 -0.51 -3.60
N SER A 94 4.26 0.23 -3.07
CA SER A 94 2.83 -0.08 -3.04
C SER A 94 2.23 -0.41 -4.41
N ALA A 95 2.37 0.49 -5.39
CA ALA A 95 1.83 0.27 -6.74
C ALA A 95 2.50 -0.90 -7.47
N ARG A 96 3.78 -1.17 -7.20
CA ARG A 96 4.43 -2.38 -7.69
C ARG A 96 3.84 -3.64 -7.08
N LEU A 97 3.57 -3.65 -5.80
CA LEU A 97 2.92 -4.77 -5.11
C LEU A 97 1.55 -5.06 -5.73
N ILE A 98 0.74 -4.04 -6.00
CA ILE A 98 -0.55 -4.17 -6.69
C ILE A 98 -0.36 -4.75 -8.10
N TYR A 99 0.61 -4.26 -8.87
CA TYR A 99 0.92 -4.80 -10.19
C TYR A 99 1.27 -6.29 -10.16
N GLU A 100 2.12 -6.71 -9.21
CA GLU A 100 2.51 -8.11 -9.04
C GLU A 100 1.32 -9.00 -8.61
N LEU A 101 0.44 -8.50 -7.76
CA LEU A 101 -0.80 -9.21 -7.39
C LEU A 101 -1.71 -9.42 -8.62
N VAL A 102 -1.95 -8.36 -9.39
CA VAL A 102 -2.82 -8.41 -10.57
C VAL A 102 -2.30 -9.41 -11.60
N ARG A 103 -0.97 -9.40 -11.86
CA ARG A 103 -0.32 -10.38 -12.75
C ARG A 103 -0.56 -11.82 -12.31
N ARG A 104 -0.41 -12.12 -10.99
CA ARG A 104 -0.62 -13.47 -10.44
C ARG A 104 -2.05 -13.96 -10.59
N LYS A 105 -3.00 -13.04 -10.48
CA LYS A 105 -4.43 -13.36 -10.68
C LYS A 105 -4.84 -13.41 -12.14
N SER A 106 -3.91 -13.19 -13.09
CA SER A 106 -4.21 -13.06 -14.52
C SER A 106 -5.36 -12.07 -14.77
N ALA A 107 -5.39 -11.02 -13.97
CA ALA A 107 -6.42 -9.98 -13.97
C ALA A 107 -5.97 -8.77 -14.79
N SER A 108 -6.90 -7.86 -15.11
CA SER A 108 -6.57 -6.60 -15.76
C SER A 108 -6.38 -5.47 -14.74
N LEU A 109 -5.42 -4.57 -15.02
CA LEU A 109 -5.11 -3.41 -14.20
C LEU A 109 -5.29 -2.13 -15.02
N ASN A 110 -6.07 -1.20 -14.48
CA ASN A 110 -6.07 0.20 -14.92
C ASN A 110 -5.60 1.04 -13.72
N ALA A 111 -4.33 1.43 -13.70
CA ALA A 111 -3.73 2.13 -12.59
C ALA A 111 -3.22 3.50 -12.99
N GLU A 112 -3.58 4.52 -12.21
CA GLU A 112 -3.04 5.88 -12.30
C GLU A 112 -2.38 6.24 -10.97
N ILE A 113 -1.10 6.67 -11.03
CA ILE A 113 -0.24 6.90 -9.86
C ILE A 113 0.48 8.23 -9.99
N TRP A 114 0.63 8.94 -8.87
CA TRP A 114 1.19 10.29 -8.83
C TRP A 114 2.37 10.40 -7.87
N ASP A 115 3.35 11.20 -8.28
CA ASP A 115 4.40 11.73 -7.41
C ASP A 115 4.97 13.00 -8.06
N THR A 116 5.40 13.96 -7.25
CA THR A 116 6.03 15.19 -7.74
C THR A 116 7.53 15.05 -7.98
N ASP A 117 8.17 14.00 -7.45
CA ASP A 117 9.62 13.83 -7.50
C ASP A 117 10.08 13.31 -8.90
N PRO A 118 10.93 14.05 -9.61
CA PRO A 118 11.46 13.60 -10.91
C PRO A 118 12.33 12.33 -10.80
N ASP A 119 12.96 12.05 -9.66
CA ASP A 119 13.73 10.81 -9.45
C ASP A 119 12.79 9.60 -9.36
N VAL A 120 11.61 9.78 -8.77
CA VAL A 120 10.54 8.77 -8.77
C VAL A 120 10.05 8.53 -10.19
N SER A 121 9.76 9.60 -10.95
CA SER A 121 9.38 9.51 -12.37
C SER A 121 10.41 8.72 -13.19
N ALA A 122 11.68 9.06 -13.07
CA ALA A 122 12.76 8.36 -13.77
C ALA A 122 12.87 6.87 -13.38
N SER A 123 12.59 6.53 -12.11
CA SER A 123 12.63 5.15 -11.64
C SER A 123 11.47 4.30 -12.21
N TRP A 124 10.26 4.86 -12.33
CA TRP A 124 9.13 4.20 -12.97
C TRP A 124 9.35 3.99 -14.46
N GLN A 125 9.93 4.98 -15.18
CA GLN A 125 10.31 4.84 -16.59
C GLN A 125 11.33 3.72 -16.81
N LYS A 126 12.29 3.52 -15.90
CA LYS A 126 13.26 2.42 -15.95
C LYS A 126 12.65 1.07 -15.59
N PHE A 127 11.68 1.06 -14.70
CA PHE A 127 11.01 -0.16 -14.28
C PHE A 127 10.14 -0.75 -15.39
N PHE A 128 9.51 0.10 -16.19
CA PHE A 128 8.73 -0.26 -17.38
C PHE A 128 9.37 0.30 -18.66
N PRO A 129 10.44 -0.29 -19.20
CA PRO A 129 10.99 0.17 -20.45
C PRO A 129 9.97 0.00 -21.59
N CYS A 130 9.84 1.00 -22.47
CA CYS A 130 8.90 1.06 -23.60
C CYS A 130 8.93 -0.15 -24.57
N ALA A 131 9.89 -1.04 -24.43
CA ALA A 131 10.10 -2.18 -25.32
C ALA A 131 9.46 -3.51 -24.86
N ALA A 132 8.80 -3.55 -23.72
CA ALA A 132 8.19 -4.79 -23.17
C ALA A 132 6.76 -5.04 -23.74
N VAL A 133 6.54 -4.76 -25.03
CA VAL A 133 5.21 -4.94 -25.69
C VAL A 133 5.01 -6.37 -26.22
N SER A 134 5.83 -7.33 -25.84
CA SER A 134 5.85 -8.67 -26.48
C SER A 134 5.19 -9.82 -25.69
N GLU A 135 4.64 -9.56 -24.51
CA GLU A 135 3.87 -10.58 -23.79
C GLU A 135 2.40 -10.14 -23.69
N PRO A 136 1.43 -11.03 -23.87
CA PRO A 136 0.02 -10.74 -23.64
C PRO A 136 -0.26 -10.72 -22.11
N ASP A 137 0.47 -9.87 -21.39
CA ASP A 137 0.24 -9.67 -19.99
C ASP A 137 -1.03 -8.81 -19.85
N HIS A 138 -2.09 -9.36 -19.26
CA HIS A 138 -3.37 -8.70 -19.05
C HIS A 138 -3.27 -7.49 -18.09
N ALA A 139 -2.17 -7.40 -17.34
CA ALA A 139 -1.90 -6.26 -16.46
C ALA A 139 -1.26 -5.12 -17.26
N THR A 140 -2.06 -4.10 -17.54
CA THR A 140 -1.55 -2.84 -18.12
C THR A 140 -0.61 -2.17 -17.10
N MET A 141 0.49 -1.60 -17.60
CA MET A 141 1.42 -0.85 -16.76
C MET A 141 0.73 0.36 -16.13
N PRO A 142 1.01 0.69 -14.84
CA PRO A 142 0.53 1.91 -14.23
C PRO A 142 0.91 3.15 -15.03
N MET A 143 -0.04 4.05 -15.22
CA MET A 143 0.19 5.38 -15.80
C MET A 143 0.74 6.30 -14.72
N PHE A 144 1.99 6.70 -14.85
CA PHE A 144 2.64 7.60 -13.91
C PHE A 144 2.45 9.06 -14.32
N HIS A 145 2.06 9.91 -13.36
CA HIS A 145 1.90 11.35 -13.49
C HIS A 145 2.89 12.08 -12.58
N GLN A 146 3.76 12.89 -13.16
CA GLN A 146 4.68 13.73 -12.38
C GLN A 146 3.99 15.04 -11.97
N GLU A 147 3.01 14.93 -11.08
CA GLU A 147 2.12 16.02 -10.65
C GLU A 147 1.73 15.83 -9.19
N ASP A 148 1.06 16.85 -8.61
CA ASP A 148 0.46 16.76 -7.28
C ASP A 148 -0.63 15.68 -7.24
N GLY A 149 -0.44 14.70 -6.37
CA GLY A 149 -1.31 13.52 -6.31
C GLY A 149 -2.69 13.81 -5.73
N PHE A 150 -2.84 14.79 -4.84
CA PHE A 150 -4.17 15.16 -4.34
C PHE A 150 -5.03 15.75 -5.47
N HIS A 151 -4.47 16.65 -6.27
CA HIS A 151 -5.17 17.26 -7.40
C HIS A 151 -5.39 16.25 -8.53
N GLY A 152 -4.41 15.40 -8.81
CA GLY A 152 -4.49 14.36 -9.83
C GLY A 152 -5.61 13.37 -9.54
N VAL A 153 -5.64 12.81 -8.33
CA VAL A 153 -6.70 11.88 -7.90
C VAL A 153 -8.08 12.55 -7.90
N LEU A 154 -8.21 13.80 -7.41
CA LEU A 154 -9.49 14.51 -7.48
C LEU A 154 -10.00 14.69 -8.92
N SER A 155 -9.09 14.88 -9.87
CA SER A 155 -9.43 14.97 -11.30
C SER A 155 -9.83 13.62 -11.88
N LEU A 156 -9.11 12.55 -11.50
CA LEU A 156 -9.46 11.17 -11.86
C LEU A 156 -10.85 10.78 -11.36
N LEU A 157 -11.17 11.04 -10.09
CA LEU A 157 -12.44 10.66 -9.48
C LEU A 157 -13.65 11.21 -10.23
N ARG A 158 -13.54 12.38 -10.89
CA ARG A 158 -14.63 12.97 -11.67
C ARG A 158 -15.02 12.14 -12.91
N ARG A 159 -14.18 11.22 -13.33
CA ARG A 159 -14.43 10.30 -14.47
C ARG A 159 -15.28 9.08 -14.09
N PHE A 160 -15.52 8.89 -12.78
CA PHE A 160 -16.23 7.73 -12.24
C PHE A 160 -17.52 8.14 -11.55
N SER A 161 -18.50 7.25 -11.58
CA SER A 161 -19.78 7.35 -10.87
C SER A 161 -19.97 6.20 -9.88
N SER A 162 -20.91 6.36 -8.96
CA SER A 162 -21.26 5.30 -7.99
C SER A 162 -21.87 4.07 -8.66
N GLY A 163 -22.41 4.21 -9.86
CA GLY A 163 -23.03 3.12 -10.64
C GLY A 163 -22.04 2.25 -11.43
N ASP A 164 -20.77 2.61 -11.48
CA ASP A 164 -19.75 1.83 -12.18
C ASP A 164 -19.48 0.52 -11.43
N LEU A 165 -19.61 -0.61 -12.14
CA LEU A 165 -19.48 -1.96 -11.58
C LEU A 165 -18.04 -2.43 -11.38
N GLN A 166 -17.05 -1.60 -11.77
CA GLN A 166 -15.64 -1.94 -11.64
C GLN A 166 -15.20 -1.92 -10.17
N THR A 167 -14.34 -2.85 -9.80
CA THR A 167 -13.61 -2.79 -8.51
C THR A 167 -12.64 -1.63 -8.53
N LYS A 168 -12.82 -0.66 -7.63
CA LYS A 168 -12.05 0.59 -7.58
C LYS A 168 -11.37 0.71 -6.22
N LEU A 169 -10.05 0.87 -6.21
CA LEU A 169 -9.22 0.97 -5.01
C LEU A 169 -8.35 2.22 -5.05
N LEU A 170 -8.44 3.06 -4.05
CA LEU A 170 -7.61 4.23 -3.85
C LEU A 170 -6.72 4.05 -2.62
N PHE A 171 -5.42 4.28 -2.77
CA PHE A 171 -4.48 4.35 -1.67
C PHE A 171 -4.00 5.78 -1.45
N ILE A 172 -4.10 6.27 -0.20
CA ILE A 172 -3.73 7.63 0.21
C ILE A 172 -2.60 7.50 1.23
N ASP A 173 -1.39 7.89 0.82
CA ASP A 173 -0.16 7.72 1.61
C ASP A 173 0.74 8.97 1.51
N PRO A 174 0.27 10.15 1.94
CA PRO A 174 1.05 11.36 1.86
C PRO A 174 2.20 11.37 2.87
N PRO A 175 3.29 12.12 2.61
CA PRO A 175 4.44 12.22 3.50
C PRO A 175 4.17 13.02 4.78
N TYR A 176 3.03 13.68 4.90
CA TYR A 176 2.62 14.52 6.04
C TYR A 176 3.65 15.62 6.39
N ILE A 177 4.21 16.22 5.36
CA ILE A 177 5.13 17.36 5.49
C ILE A 177 4.36 18.68 5.60
N ASP A 178 3.27 18.79 4.83
CA ASP A 178 2.37 19.94 4.85
C ASP A 178 1.27 19.76 5.88
N SER A 179 0.93 20.85 6.58
CA SER A 179 -0.22 20.90 7.51
C SER A 179 -1.56 20.60 6.83
N ASP A 180 -1.65 20.80 5.51
CA ASP A 180 -2.84 20.57 4.70
C ASP A 180 -3.01 19.12 4.25
N ASP A 181 -1.98 18.28 4.34
CA ASP A 181 -2.02 16.90 3.84
C ASP A 181 -3.19 16.09 4.44
N MET A 182 -3.44 16.24 5.74
CA MET A 182 -4.57 15.57 6.40
C MET A 182 -5.92 16.00 5.83
N ARG A 183 -6.13 17.31 5.65
CA ARG A 183 -7.37 17.87 5.10
C ARG A 183 -7.59 17.45 3.65
N LEU A 184 -6.52 17.39 2.86
CA LEU A 184 -6.58 16.97 1.47
C LEU A 184 -6.86 15.45 1.36
N ALA A 185 -6.24 14.64 2.22
CA ALA A 185 -6.51 13.21 2.31
C ALA A 185 -7.97 12.91 2.70
N GLU A 186 -8.51 13.62 3.70
CA GLU A 186 -9.92 13.51 4.11
C GLU A 186 -10.87 13.89 2.96
N ARG A 187 -10.52 14.93 2.21
CA ARG A 187 -11.29 15.32 1.02
C ARG A 187 -11.25 14.22 -0.05
N LEU A 188 -10.09 13.65 -0.35
CA LEU A 188 -9.98 12.54 -1.30
C LEU A 188 -10.84 11.35 -0.88
N LEU A 189 -10.75 10.95 0.39
CA LEU A 189 -11.53 9.86 0.94
C LEU A 189 -13.04 10.09 0.74
N THR A 190 -13.53 11.28 1.10
CA THR A 190 -14.94 11.65 0.98
C THR A 190 -15.42 11.60 -0.46
N GLU A 191 -14.66 12.21 -1.38
CA GLU A 191 -14.98 12.26 -2.80
C GLU A 191 -14.93 10.88 -3.47
N ALA A 192 -13.99 10.03 -3.06
CA ALA A 192 -13.86 8.67 -3.58
C ALA A 192 -14.98 7.75 -3.07
N LYS A 193 -15.32 7.81 -1.76
CA LYS A 193 -16.40 7.02 -1.16
C LYS A 193 -17.74 7.25 -1.90
N VAL A 194 -18.09 8.51 -2.14
CA VAL A 194 -19.34 8.88 -2.86
C VAL A 194 -19.38 8.28 -4.28
N ARG A 195 -18.24 8.02 -4.90
CA ARG A 195 -18.12 7.42 -6.24
C ARG A 195 -17.93 5.90 -6.22
N GLY A 196 -18.14 5.27 -5.06
CA GLY A 196 -18.06 3.83 -4.90
C GLY A 196 -16.64 3.26 -4.92
N TRP A 197 -15.64 4.07 -4.62
CA TRP A 197 -14.28 3.59 -4.41
C TRP A 197 -14.11 3.02 -3.00
N ILE A 198 -13.31 1.97 -2.90
CA ILE A 198 -12.74 1.54 -1.63
C ILE A 198 -11.45 2.32 -1.44
N VAL A 199 -11.30 2.92 -0.27
CA VAL A 199 -10.19 3.82 0.07
C VAL A 199 -9.45 3.26 1.25
N LEU A 200 -8.14 3.17 1.15
CA LEU A 200 -7.21 2.95 2.24
C LEU A 200 -6.41 4.22 2.46
N TRP A 201 -6.46 4.74 3.67
CA TRP A 201 -5.74 5.94 4.05
C TRP A 201 -4.83 5.65 5.24
N TRP A 202 -3.51 5.72 5.01
CA TRP A 202 -2.49 5.50 6.03
C TRP A 202 -2.15 6.76 6.79
N TYR A 203 -1.93 6.66 8.12
CA TYR A 203 -1.44 7.73 8.98
C TYR A 203 -0.76 7.17 10.24
N MET A 204 0.04 8.01 10.92
CA MET A 204 0.70 7.66 12.18
C MET A 204 -0.21 7.93 13.37
N LEU A 205 -0.17 7.08 14.41
CA LEU A 205 -1.04 7.19 15.59
C LEU A 205 -0.84 8.50 16.37
N GLU A 206 0.35 9.09 16.31
CA GLU A 206 0.66 10.36 16.97
C GLU A 206 0.02 11.58 16.30
N MET A 207 -0.62 11.44 15.14
CA MET A 207 -1.28 12.55 14.46
C MET A 207 -2.56 12.95 15.19
N LYS A 208 -2.62 14.21 15.63
CA LYS A 208 -3.72 14.73 16.45
C LYS A 208 -5.08 14.80 15.74
N THR A 209 -5.07 14.71 14.42
CA THR A 209 -6.25 14.88 13.57
C THR A 209 -6.61 13.59 12.83
N ALA A 210 -6.42 12.44 13.50
CA ALA A 210 -6.84 11.15 12.95
C ALA A 210 -8.31 11.18 12.52
N PRO A 211 -8.68 10.53 11.41
CA PRO A 211 -10.05 10.48 10.93
C PRO A 211 -10.97 9.86 11.98
N LYS A 212 -12.11 10.50 12.22
CA LYS A 212 -13.14 10.02 13.13
C LYS A 212 -14.21 9.28 12.34
N ASP A 213 -14.86 8.33 13.01
CA ASP A 213 -16.01 7.60 12.46
C ASP A 213 -15.68 6.73 11.21
N LEU A 214 -14.43 6.31 11.06
CA LEU A 214 -14.00 5.35 10.05
C LEU A 214 -13.56 4.03 10.69
N ALA A 215 -13.72 2.93 9.96
CA ALA A 215 -13.06 1.68 10.32
C ALA A 215 -11.54 1.86 10.16
N ALA A 216 -10.81 1.92 11.26
CA ALA A 216 -9.37 2.06 11.26
C ALA A 216 -8.72 0.86 11.94
N PHE A 217 -7.72 0.30 11.28
CA PHE A 217 -6.91 -0.79 11.83
C PHE A 217 -5.57 -0.22 12.30
N GLU A 218 -5.37 -0.28 13.59
CA GLU A 218 -4.21 0.28 14.27
C GLU A 218 -3.22 -0.82 14.65
N LEU A 219 -1.93 -0.49 14.61
CA LEU A 219 -0.85 -1.34 15.10
C LEU A 219 0.14 -0.53 15.91
N HIS A 220 0.33 -0.92 17.20
CA HIS A 220 1.44 -0.47 18.01
C HIS A 220 2.66 -1.36 17.76
N PHE A 221 3.72 -0.81 17.17
CA PHE A 221 4.85 -1.59 16.67
C PHE A 221 5.55 -2.42 17.72
N SER A 222 5.70 -1.89 18.94
CA SER A 222 6.31 -2.61 20.06
C SER A 222 5.55 -3.87 20.48
N GLU A 223 4.24 -3.94 20.26
CA GLU A 223 3.42 -5.12 20.62
C GLU A 223 3.78 -6.35 19.79
N VAL A 224 4.25 -6.12 18.56
CA VAL A 224 4.61 -7.18 17.60
C VAL A 224 6.12 -7.31 17.38
N GLY A 225 6.94 -6.64 18.22
CA GLY A 225 8.39 -6.72 18.15
C GLY A 225 9.04 -5.93 17.01
N MET A 226 8.28 -5.05 16.35
CA MET A 226 8.81 -4.07 15.41
C MET A 226 9.25 -2.79 16.14
N ASP A 227 10.10 -2.01 15.46
CA ASP A 227 10.57 -0.69 15.92
C ASP A 227 10.23 0.34 14.84
N GLY A 228 9.44 1.32 15.20
CA GLY A 228 9.05 2.44 14.34
C GLY A 228 9.95 3.68 14.47
N GLY A 229 11.08 3.57 15.19
CA GLY A 229 11.94 4.70 15.51
C GLY A 229 11.21 5.73 16.36
N ARG A 230 10.99 6.91 15.81
CA ARG A 230 10.23 7.99 16.49
C ARG A 230 8.71 7.75 16.56
N TRP A 231 8.18 6.79 15.80
CA TRP A 231 6.76 6.49 15.72
C TRP A 231 6.40 5.26 16.54
N GLN A 232 5.36 5.35 17.37
CA GLN A 232 4.90 4.24 18.22
C GLN A 232 4.00 3.27 17.47
N GLY A 233 3.31 3.77 16.43
CA GLY A 233 2.38 2.95 15.67
C GLY A 233 1.85 3.66 14.43
N ALA A 234 1.07 2.90 13.67
CA ALA A 234 0.40 3.41 12.48
C ALA A 234 -1.02 2.84 12.39
N ALA A 235 -1.84 3.53 11.63
CA ALA A 235 -3.19 3.12 11.30
C ALA A 235 -3.44 3.18 9.79
N VAL A 236 -4.37 2.35 9.33
CA VAL A 236 -4.98 2.48 8.01
C VAL A 236 -6.47 2.58 8.19
N ALA A 237 -7.04 3.71 7.82
CA ALA A 237 -8.48 3.90 7.77
C ALA A 237 -9.04 3.36 6.45
N PHE A 238 -10.16 2.67 6.55
CA PHE A 238 -10.90 2.12 5.42
C PHE A 238 -12.20 2.90 5.24
N ALA A 239 -12.48 3.29 4.00
CA ALA A 239 -13.76 3.82 3.60
C ALA A 239 -14.23 3.12 2.31
N GLY A 240 -15.53 3.00 2.14
CA GLY A 240 -16.10 2.36 0.97
C GLY A 240 -17.59 2.62 0.85
N PRO A 241 -18.26 2.07 -0.17
CA PRO A 241 -19.70 2.15 -0.30
C PRO A 241 -20.40 1.43 0.86
N ASP A 242 -21.54 1.96 1.30
CA ASP A 242 -22.34 1.34 2.35
C ASP A 242 -23.06 0.10 1.79
N CYS A 243 -22.35 -1.03 1.76
CA CYS A 243 -22.85 -2.29 1.22
C CYS A 243 -22.23 -3.49 1.95
N GLU A 244 -22.95 -4.62 1.88
CA GLU A 244 -22.56 -5.88 2.51
C GLU A 244 -21.18 -6.40 2.04
N ALA A 245 -20.81 -6.12 0.79
CA ALA A 245 -19.51 -6.52 0.27
C ALA A 245 -18.36 -5.79 0.97
N PHE A 246 -18.52 -4.51 1.27
CA PHE A 246 -17.53 -3.73 2.02
C PHE A 246 -17.45 -4.19 3.48
N GLU A 247 -18.57 -4.46 4.13
CA GLU A 247 -18.60 -5.02 5.49
C GLU A 247 -17.91 -6.38 5.56
N ARG A 248 -18.13 -7.24 4.57
CA ARG A 248 -17.42 -8.53 4.46
C ARG A 248 -15.93 -8.34 4.31
N LEU A 249 -15.47 -7.38 3.49
CA LEU A 249 -14.06 -7.03 3.35
C LEU A 249 -13.45 -6.65 4.70
N LEU A 250 -14.09 -5.74 5.44
CA LEU A 250 -13.60 -5.32 6.76
C LEU A 250 -13.46 -6.51 7.74
N GLY A 251 -14.44 -7.39 7.75
CA GLY A 251 -14.41 -8.61 8.57
C GLY A 251 -13.31 -9.60 8.15
N GLN A 252 -12.97 -9.67 6.85
CA GLN A 252 -11.86 -10.47 6.35
C GLN A 252 -10.51 -9.87 6.77
N ILE A 253 -10.34 -8.57 6.59
CA ILE A 253 -9.12 -7.85 7.00
C ILE A 253 -8.89 -7.98 8.50
N ASP A 254 -9.91 -7.82 9.32
CA ASP A 254 -9.82 -7.98 10.77
C ASP A 254 -9.34 -9.39 11.18
N ARG A 255 -9.82 -10.45 10.49
CA ARG A 255 -9.32 -11.81 10.71
C ARG A 255 -7.85 -11.97 10.32
N GLN A 256 -7.45 -11.42 9.16
CA GLN A 256 -6.05 -11.46 8.71
C GLN A 256 -5.12 -10.75 9.70
N ILE A 257 -5.54 -9.59 10.20
CA ILE A 257 -4.79 -8.83 11.21
C ILE A 257 -4.58 -9.66 12.48
N ARG A 258 -5.65 -10.26 13.01
CA ARG A 258 -5.54 -11.09 14.23
C ARG A 258 -4.57 -12.26 14.03
N ASN A 259 -4.64 -12.94 12.90
CA ASN A 259 -3.74 -14.05 12.57
C ASN A 259 -2.28 -13.55 12.44
N PHE A 260 -2.06 -12.45 11.74
CA PHE A 260 -0.74 -11.84 11.59
C PHE A 260 -0.12 -11.47 12.94
N ILE A 261 -0.87 -10.74 13.78
CA ILE A 261 -0.42 -10.34 15.13
C ILE A 261 -0.14 -11.56 16.01
N GLN A 262 -0.97 -12.60 15.93
CA GLN A 262 -0.78 -13.84 16.70
C GLN A 262 0.54 -14.54 16.30
N ILE A 263 0.84 -14.64 15.01
CA ILE A 263 2.11 -15.23 14.53
C ILE A 263 3.30 -14.43 15.05
N LEU A 264 3.27 -13.11 14.93
CA LEU A 264 4.37 -12.26 15.41
C LEU A 264 4.57 -12.37 16.93
N LYS A 265 3.49 -12.45 17.72
CA LYS A 265 3.56 -12.60 19.18
C LYS A 265 4.05 -13.98 19.61
N SER A 266 3.66 -15.05 18.94
CA SER A 266 4.09 -16.42 19.29
C SER A 266 5.60 -16.61 19.19
N ILE A 267 6.21 -16.02 18.17
CA ILE A 267 7.66 -16.12 17.92
C ILE A 267 8.47 -15.22 18.87
N LYS A 268 7.88 -14.10 19.35
CA LYS A 268 8.53 -13.26 20.36
C LYS A 268 8.69 -13.97 21.71
N LEU A 269 7.82 -14.94 22.03
CA LEU A 269 7.85 -15.70 23.28
C LEU A 269 8.88 -16.86 23.26
N GLU A 270 9.35 -17.25 22.07
CA GLU A 270 10.34 -18.35 21.91
C GLU A 270 11.80 -17.85 21.86
N ARG A 271 12.03 -16.54 21.94
CA ARG A 271 13.35 -15.90 21.98
C ARG A 271 13.62 -15.25 23.34
#